data_fcd0d7fb4dd13c5fdb568262eb85fec7
#
_entry.id   fcd0d7fb4dd13c5fdb568262eb85fec7
#
_cell.length_a   1.000
_cell.length_b   1.000
_cell.length_c   1.000
_cell.angle_alpha   90.00
_cell.angle_beta   90.00
_cell.angle_gamma   90.00
#
_symmetry.space_group_name_H-M   'P 1'
#
loop_
_entity.id
_entity.type
_entity.pdbx_description
1 polymer ?
#
loop_
_entity_poly.entity_id
_entity_poly.type
_entity_poly.pdbx_seq_one_letter_code
_entity_poly.pdbx_strand_id
1 'polypeptide(L)'
;MFDWKNFLKLLEKKTFGIINVTDDSFSGDGILHSKKLLKERFNFALENNINFLDIGCMSTKPDYQMLNTNEELDRLNFFLDNMSDKFYYSIDTLNSLVAERALDSGFLIINDVSGFSESKMIELAIQRECGIIVMHRNPASKNIQEKMDYVDVVDEVNTHLINQTENLI
;
A
#
# COMPACT_ATOMS: atom_id res chain seq x y z
N MET A 1 -7.33 13.99 11.37
CA MET A 1 -7.43 12.50 11.43
C MET A 1 -8.26 12.00 10.26
N PHE A 2 -7.80 11.01 9.51
CA PHE A 2 -8.49 10.45 8.34
C PHE A 2 -9.83 9.81 8.73
N ASP A 3 -10.90 10.20 8.07
CA ASP A 3 -12.26 9.71 8.39
C ASP A 3 -12.63 8.50 7.50
N TRP A 4 -12.25 7.31 7.93
CA TRP A 4 -12.56 6.05 7.26
C TRP A 4 -14.06 5.84 7.03
N LYS A 5 -14.92 6.25 7.98
CA LYS A 5 -16.37 6.05 7.87
C LYS A 5 -16.97 6.84 6.71
N ASN A 6 -16.52 8.08 6.54
CA ASN A 6 -16.98 8.90 5.41
C ASN A 6 -16.28 8.50 4.13
N PHE A 7 -14.98 8.18 4.15
CA PHE A 7 -14.26 7.72 2.98
C PHE A 7 -14.89 6.46 2.36
N LEU A 8 -15.21 5.44 3.17
CA LEU A 8 -15.84 4.20 2.68
C LEU A 8 -17.23 4.41 2.07
N LYS A 9 -17.92 5.52 2.36
CA LYS A 9 -19.19 5.88 1.69
C LYS A 9 -18.97 6.42 0.27
N LEU A 10 -17.79 6.96 -0.03
CA LEU A 10 -17.45 7.49 -1.35
C LEU A 10 -17.11 6.37 -2.35
N LEU A 11 -16.80 5.18 -1.86
CA LEU A 11 -16.46 4.05 -2.70
C LEU A 11 -17.73 3.41 -3.27
N GLU A 12 -17.89 3.41 -4.58
CA GLU A 12 -19.01 2.76 -5.26
C GLU A 12 -19.04 1.26 -4.98
N LYS A 13 -17.87 0.64 -5.00
CA LYS A 13 -17.64 -0.72 -4.52
C LYS A 13 -16.60 -0.68 -3.41
N LYS A 14 -16.80 -1.49 -2.37
CA LYS A 14 -15.80 -1.67 -1.30
C LYS A 14 -14.67 -2.61 -1.76
N THR A 15 -14.13 -2.34 -2.95
CA THR A 15 -13.08 -3.12 -3.60
C THR A 15 -11.95 -2.17 -3.95
N PHE A 16 -10.73 -2.54 -3.60
CA PHE A 16 -9.52 -1.84 -3.95
C PHE A 16 -8.87 -2.55 -5.15
N GLY A 17 -8.53 -1.79 -6.18
CA GLY A 17 -7.74 -2.29 -7.29
C GLY A 17 -6.26 -2.18 -6.97
N ILE A 18 -5.46 -3.18 -7.32
CA ILE A 18 -4.00 -3.17 -7.12
C ILE A 18 -3.32 -2.82 -8.43
N ILE A 19 -2.36 -1.91 -8.38
CA ILE A 19 -1.47 -1.58 -9.50
C ILE A 19 -0.01 -1.69 -9.05
N ASN A 20 0.70 -2.69 -9.58
CA ASN A 20 2.11 -2.90 -9.32
C ASN A 20 2.97 -2.21 -10.39
N VAL A 21 3.68 -1.15 -10.00
CA VAL A 21 4.60 -0.39 -10.86
C VAL A 21 5.98 -1.06 -10.81
N THR A 22 6.04 -2.30 -11.28
CA THR A 22 7.24 -3.14 -11.28
C THR A 22 7.49 -3.69 -12.69
N ASP A 23 8.71 -4.12 -12.99
CA ASP A 23 9.04 -4.79 -14.24
C ASP A 23 8.28 -6.11 -14.37
N ASP A 24 8.13 -6.80 -13.24
CA ASP A 24 7.43 -8.07 -13.12
C ASP A 24 6.86 -8.19 -11.70
N SER A 25 5.57 -8.49 -11.56
CA SER A 25 4.92 -8.78 -10.28
C SER A 25 4.79 -10.29 -10.06
N PHE A 26 4.46 -10.71 -8.85
CA PHE A 26 4.16 -12.11 -8.53
C PHE A 26 3.03 -12.67 -9.42
N SER A 27 2.09 -11.83 -9.82
CA SER A 27 0.96 -12.13 -10.69
C SER A 27 1.25 -11.94 -12.19
N GLY A 28 2.47 -11.47 -12.58
CA GLY A 28 2.82 -11.20 -13.98
C GLY A 28 2.19 -9.93 -14.55
N ASP A 29 1.75 -9.00 -13.72
CA ASP A 29 0.98 -7.80 -14.07
C ASP A 29 1.75 -6.48 -13.87
N GLY A 30 3.07 -6.53 -13.76
CA GLY A 30 3.93 -5.35 -13.66
C GLY A 30 3.77 -4.39 -14.84
N ILE A 31 3.73 -3.10 -14.57
CA ILE A 31 3.43 -2.05 -15.57
C ILE A 31 4.55 -1.02 -15.73
N LEU A 32 5.72 -1.25 -15.15
CA LEU A 32 6.82 -0.28 -15.21
C LEU A 32 7.13 0.11 -16.66
N HIS A 33 7.27 1.40 -16.90
CA HIS A 33 7.54 2.03 -18.20
C HIS A 33 6.47 1.81 -19.29
N SER A 34 5.32 1.24 -18.98
CA SER A 34 4.23 1.05 -19.95
C SER A 34 3.01 1.92 -19.65
N LYS A 35 3.00 3.14 -20.18
CA LYS A 35 1.81 4.03 -20.13
C LYS A 35 0.55 3.38 -20.70
N LYS A 36 0.72 2.50 -21.69
CA LYS A 36 -0.40 1.77 -22.31
C LYS A 36 -1.04 0.82 -21.31
N LEU A 37 -0.24 -0.01 -20.63
CA LEU A 37 -0.74 -0.95 -19.62
C LEU A 37 -1.37 -0.22 -18.43
N LEU A 38 -0.75 0.87 -17.97
CA LEU A 38 -1.34 1.69 -16.90
C LEU A 38 -2.72 2.21 -17.29
N LYS A 39 -2.86 2.74 -18.52
CA LYS A 39 -4.16 3.20 -19.04
C LYS A 39 -5.19 2.08 -19.15
N GLU A 40 -4.78 0.88 -19.53
CA GLU A 40 -5.65 -0.30 -19.58
C GLU A 40 -6.13 -0.68 -18.16
N ARG A 41 -5.27 -0.59 -17.13
CA ARG A 41 -5.67 -0.80 -15.73
C ARG A 41 -6.67 0.25 -15.23
N PHE A 42 -6.44 1.53 -15.56
CA PHE A 42 -7.40 2.59 -15.24
C PHE A 42 -8.76 2.36 -15.90
N ASN A 43 -8.77 2.02 -17.21
CA ASN A 43 -10.02 1.73 -17.90
C ASN A 43 -10.75 0.55 -17.28
N PHE A 44 -10.05 -0.54 -16.99
CA PHE A 44 -10.62 -1.71 -16.30
C PHE A 44 -11.23 -1.32 -14.95
N ALA A 45 -10.54 -0.50 -14.15
CA ALA A 45 -11.05 -0.04 -12.87
C ALA A 45 -12.35 0.78 -13.04
N LEU A 46 -12.39 1.72 -14.00
CA LEU A 46 -13.58 2.52 -14.31
C LEU A 46 -14.75 1.66 -14.77
N GLU A 47 -14.53 0.73 -15.70
CA GLU A 47 -15.55 -0.19 -16.22
C GLU A 47 -16.16 -1.09 -15.12
N ASN A 48 -15.39 -1.36 -14.07
CA ASN A 48 -15.81 -2.18 -12.94
C ASN A 48 -16.25 -1.35 -11.72
N ASN A 49 -16.36 -0.01 -11.83
CA ASN A 49 -16.72 0.91 -10.75
C ASN A 49 -15.78 0.76 -9.53
N ILE A 50 -14.49 0.59 -9.78
CA ILE A 50 -13.43 0.61 -8.76
C ILE A 50 -12.84 2.01 -8.81
N ASN A 51 -13.03 2.79 -7.75
CA ASN A 51 -12.54 4.17 -7.66
C ASN A 51 -11.43 4.36 -6.61
N PHE A 52 -10.93 3.26 -6.03
CA PHE A 52 -9.79 3.25 -5.12
C PHE A 52 -8.71 2.29 -5.61
N LEU A 53 -7.46 2.79 -5.71
CA LEU A 53 -6.33 2.03 -6.22
C LEU A 53 -5.18 2.03 -5.22
N ASP A 54 -4.65 0.85 -4.96
CA ASP A 54 -3.47 0.60 -4.12
C ASP A 54 -2.24 0.44 -5.02
N ILE A 55 -1.25 1.29 -4.84
CA ILE A 55 -0.11 1.42 -5.73
C ILE A 55 1.12 0.86 -5.06
N GLY A 56 1.66 -0.24 -5.59
CA GLY A 56 2.90 -0.86 -5.15
C GLY A 56 4.06 -0.55 -6.12
N CYS A 57 5.15 -0.01 -5.61
CA CYS A 57 6.36 0.29 -6.38
C CYS A 57 7.51 -0.69 -6.11
N MET A 58 7.35 -1.54 -5.09
CA MET A 58 8.30 -2.58 -4.70
C MET A 58 7.71 -3.96 -4.97
N SER A 59 8.53 -4.91 -5.48
CA SER A 59 8.08 -6.29 -5.60
C SER A 59 8.16 -6.99 -4.24
N THR A 60 7.08 -7.63 -3.83
CA THR A 60 7.02 -8.46 -2.61
C THR A 60 7.32 -9.94 -2.89
N LYS A 61 7.92 -10.26 -4.05
CA LYS A 61 8.30 -11.64 -4.39
C LYS A 61 9.26 -12.21 -3.34
N PRO A 62 9.12 -13.50 -2.98
CA PRO A 62 10.17 -14.21 -2.27
C PRO A 62 11.48 -14.09 -3.06
N ASP A 63 12.60 -13.85 -2.37
CA ASP A 63 13.94 -13.69 -2.95
C ASP A 63 14.16 -12.41 -3.79
N TYR A 64 13.21 -11.47 -3.79
CA TYR A 64 13.43 -10.18 -4.44
C TYR A 64 14.43 -9.34 -3.62
N GLN A 65 15.47 -8.85 -4.27
CA GLN A 65 16.36 -7.89 -3.64
C GLN A 65 15.58 -6.63 -3.30
N MET A 66 15.63 -6.20 -2.03
CA MET A 66 15.03 -4.91 -1.64
C MET A 66 15.60 -3.82 -2.56
N LEU A 67 14.70 -3.14 -3.27
CA LEU A 67 15.08 -1.98 -4.06
C LEU A 67 15.72 -0.95 -3.14
N ASN A 68 16.70 -0.22 -3.68
CA ASN A 68 17.11 0.99 -2.98
C ASN A 68 15.99 2.05 -3.08
N THR A 69 15.97 2.97 -2.15
CA THR A 69 14.94 4.03 -2.08
C THR A 69 14.78 4.81 -3.37
N ASN A 70 15.88 5.07 -4.10
CA ASN A 70 15.84 5.84 -5.34
C ASN A 70 15.12 5.09 -6.46
N GLU A 71 15.34 3.78 -6.59
CA GLU A 71 14.65 2.97 -7.59
C GLU A 71 13.14 2.90 -7.31
N GLU A 72 12.74 2.80 -6.05
CA GLU A 72 11.33 2.83 -5.66
C GLU A 72 10.70 4.20 -5.94
N LEU A 73 11.42 5.30 -5.63
CA LEU A 73 10.99 6.66 -5.97
C LEU A 73 10.88 6.89 -7.48
N ASP A 74 11.79 6.36 -8.29
CA ASP A 74 11.73 6.48 -9.74
C ASP A 74 10.48 5.77 -10.31
N ARG A 75 10.13 4.62 -9.78
CA ARG A 75 8.90 3.90 -10.13
C ARG A 75 7.66 4.68 -9.69
N LEU A 76 7.66 5.23 -8.48
CA LEU A 76 6.57 6.09 -8.04
C LEU A 76 6.44 7.33 -8.93
N ASN A 77 7.53 8.00 -9.28
CA ASN A 77 7.50 9.17 -10.15
C ASN A 77 6.94 8.83 -11.54
N PHE A 78 7.29 7.67 -12.12
CA PHE A 78 6.64 7.21 -13.35
C PHE A 78 5.11 7.12 -13.21
N PHE A 79 4.61 6.59 -12.08
CA PHE A 79 3.19 6.53 -11.81
C PHE A 79 2.59 7.94 -11.67
N LEU A 80 3.22 8.81 -10.88
CA LEU A 80 2.75 10.18 -10.61
C LEU A 80 2.61 11.02 -11.89
N ASP A 81 3.57 10.88 -12.82
CA ASP A 81 3.53 11.56 -14.12
C ASP A 81 2.36 11.13 -15.02
N ASN A 82 1.70 10.03 -14.68
CA ASN A 82 0.63 9.43 -15.49
C ASN A 82 -0.64 9.14 -14.67
N MET A 83 -0.70 9.56 -13.42
CA MET A 83 -1.85 9.30 -12.55
C MET A 83 -3.12 10.02 -13.05
N SER A 84 -4.28 9.53 -12.66
CA SER A 84 -5.59 10.07 -13.03
C SER A 84 -6.29 10.66 -11.80
N ASP A 85 -6.96 11.79 -11.97
CA ASP A 85 -7.77 12.47 -10.94
C ASP A 85 -9.11 11.76 -10.64
N LYS A 86 -9.39 10.67 -11.34
CA LYS A 86 -10.64 9.90 -11.19
C LYS A 86 -10.61 8.89 -10.05
N PHE A 87 -9.48 8.71 -9.39
CA PHE A 87 -9.29 7.68 -8.37
C PHE A 87 -8.79 8.27 -7.05
N TYR A 88 -9.08 7.56 -5.98
CA TYR A 88 -8.39 7.69 -4.70
C TYR A 88 -7.22 6.71 -4.65
N TYR A 89 -6.15 7.06 -3.95
CA TYR A 89 -4.91 6.28 -3.95
C TYR A 89 -4.42 5.95 -2.56
N SER A 90 -3.94 4.72 -2.39
CA SER A 90 -3.01 4.33 -1.31
C SER A 90 -1.65 3.97 -1.89
N ILE A 91 -0.63 4.10 -1.07
CA ILE A 91 0.74 3.65 -1.38
C ILE A 91 1.07 2.40 -0.57
N ASP A 92 1.40 1.30 -1.27
CA ASP A 92 1.94 0.08 -0.66
C ASP A 92 3.47 0.17 -0.65
N THR A 93 4.02 0.50 0.51
CA THR A 93 5.45 0.67 0.70
C THR A 93 5.87 0.47 2.16
N LEU A 94 7.12 0.02 2.36
CA LEU A 94 7.80 -0.05 3.65
C LEU A 94 8.69 1.17 3.92
N ASN A 95 8.79 2.10 2.97
CA ASN A 95 9.74 3.19 2.98
C ASN A 95 9.04 4.51 3.25
N SER A 96 9.34 5.12 4.40
CA SER A 96 8.73 6.38 4.81
C SER A 96 8.97 7.55 3.84
N LEU A 97 10.10 7.59 3.13
CA LEU A 97 10.38 8.62 2.11
C LEU A 97 9.49 8.46 0.86
N VAL A 98 9.22 7.23 0.46
CA VAL A 98 8.31 6.92 -0.65
C VAL A 98 6.87 7.25 -0.26
N ALA A 99 6.46 6.88 0.97
CA ALA A 99 5.15 7.22 1.52
C ALA A 99 4.94 8.75 1.60
N GLU A 100 5.95 9.49 2.09
CA GLU A 100 5.91 10.95 2.14
C GLU A 100 5.72 11.55 0.74
N ARG A 101 6.51 11.10 -0.25
CA ARG A 101 6.40 11.56 -1.63
C ARG A 101 5.02 11.29 -2.22
N ALA A 102 4.42 10.13 -1.94
CA ALA A 102 3.08 9.79 -2.40
C ALA A 102 2.02 10.69 -1.76
N LEU A 103 2.06 10.89 -0.44
CA LEU A 103 1.14 11.79 0.28
C LEU A 103 1.24 13.23 -0.22
N ASP A 104 2.45 13.73 -0.49
CA ASP A 104 2.67 15.07 -1.07
C ASP A 104 2.06 15.21 -2.47
N SER A 105 1.84 14.09 -3.15
CA SER A 105 1.25 14.01 -4.49
C SER A 105 -0.26 13.74 -4.49
N GLY A 106 -0.90 13.71 -3.31
CA GLY A 106 -2.35 13.58 -3.17
C GLY A 106 -2.85 12.17 -2.86
N PHE A 107 -1.97 11.23 -2.52
CA PHE A 107 -2.38 9.97 -1.93
C PHE A 107 -2.98 10.20 -0.55
N LEU A 108 -3.92 9.37 -0.16
CA LEU A 108 -4.71 9.56 1.06
C LEU A 108 -4.36 8.55 2.16
N ILE A 109 -3.77 7.42 1.79
CA ILE A 109 -3.62 6.26 2.65
C ILE A 109 -2.23 5.66 2.47
N ILE A 110 -1.63 5.21 3.57
CA ILE A 110 -0.43 4.36 3.59
C ILE A 110 -0.88 2.92 3.86
N ASN A 111 -0.48 1.99 2.98
CA ASN A 111 -0.60 0.55 3.17
C ASN A 111 0.80 0.00 3.48
N ASP A 112 1.04 -0.39 4.73
CA ASP A 112 2.34 -0.90 5.17
C ASP A 112 2.24 -2.36 5.60
N VAL A 113 2.75 -3.26 4.74
CA VAL A 113 2.77 -4.71 5.00
C VAL A 113 3.73 -5.13 6.11
N SER A 114 4.56 -4.21 6.64
CA SER A 114 5.34 -4.47 7.88
C SER A 114 4.54 -4.26 9.16
N GLY A 115 3.33 -3.70 9.05
CA GLY A 115 2.51 -3.31 10.19
C GLY A 115 3.04 -2.06 10.90
N PHE A 116 3.62 -1.11 10.16
CA PHE A 116 4.22 0.12 10.70
C PHE A 116 5.37 -0.17 11.68
N SER A 117 6.31 -1.01 11.25
CA SER A 117 7.47 -1.38 12.08
C SER A 117 8.56 -0.28 12.14
N GLU A 118 8.56 0.64 11.19
CA GLU A 118 9.51 1.77 11.13
C GLU A 118 8.95 2.99 11.87
N SER A 119 9.68 3.52 12.86
CA SER A 119 9.24 4.70 13.64
C SER A 119 8.99 5.94 12.78
N LYS A 120 9.79 6.15 11.73
CA LYS A 120 9.58 7.27 10.79
C LYS A 120 8.27 7.15 10.01
N MET A 121 7.83 5.92 9.68
CA MET A 121 6.55 5.69 9.04
C MET A 121 5.39 6.03 9.98
N ILE A 122 5.52 5.67 11.27
CA ILE A 122 4.56 6.03 12.32
C ILE A 122 4.47 7.55 12.46
N GLU A 123 5.62 8.22 12.62
CA GLU A 123 5.70 9.68 12.75
C GLU A 123 5.06 10.38 11.54
N LEU A 124 5.34 9.90 10.33
CA LEU A 124 4.76 10.42 9.10
C LEU A 124 3.24 10.27 9.08
N ALA A 125 2.72 9.09 9.41
CA ALA A 125 1.28 8.81 9.42
C ALA A 125 0.53 9.71 10.40
N ILE A 126 1.08 9.91 11.61
CA ILE A 126 0.53 10.80 12.64
C ILE A 126 0.58 12.26 12.16
N GLN A 127 1.74 12.72 11.67
CA GLN A 127 1.92 14.11 11.22
C GLN A 127 0.98 14.49 10.07
N ARG A 128 0.75 13.57 9.15
CA ARG A 128 -0.11 13.79 7.96
C ARG A 128 -1.58 13.50 8.24
N GLU A 129 -1.91 12.92 9.38
CA GLU A 129 -3.28 12.48 9.71
C GLU A 129 -3.93 11.62 8.61
N CYS A 130 -3.12 10.86 7.86
CA CYS A 130 -3.56 10.07 6.72
C CYS A 130 -4.31 8.79 7.13
N GLY A 131 -4.96 8.14 6.18
CA GLY A 131 -5.49 6.79 6.37
C GLY A 131 -4.35 5.77 6.46
N ILE A 132 -4.55 4.71 7.22
CA ILE A 132 -3.59 3.62 7.37
C ILE A 132 -4.25 2.27 7.12
N ILE A 133 -3.52 1.37 6.46
CA ILE A 133 -3.86 -0.06 6.35
C ILE A 133 -2.73 -0.83 7.03
N VAL A 134 -3.08 -1.56 8.09
CA VAL A 134 -2.15 -2.31 8.92
C VAL A 134 -2.30 -3.80 8.64
N MET A 135 -1.20 -4.47 8.34
CA MET A 135 -1.20 -5.92 8.14
C MET A 135 -0.72 -6.64 9.39
N HIS A 136 -1.39 -7.75 9.74
CA HIS A 136 -0.85 -8.69 10.71
C HIS A 136 0.32 -9.46 10.10
N ARG A 137 1.47 -9.41 10.75
CA ARG A 137 2.68 -10.14 10.37
C ARG A 137 3.38 -10.67 11.61
N ASN A 138 3.99 -11.85 11.50
CA ASN A 138 4.90 -12.32 12.54
C ASN A 138 6.15 -11.43 12.60
N PRO A 139 6.35 -10.67 13.69
CA PRO A 139 7.49 -9.76 13.81
C PRO A 139 8.85 -10.50 13.86
N ALA A 140 8.86 -11.79 14.24
CA ALA A 140 10.07 -12.62 14.27
C ALA A 140 10.40 -13.23 12.89
N SER A 141 9.47 -13.19 11.93
CA SER A 141 9.65 -13.79 10.62
C SER A 141 10.33 -12.83 9.64
N LYS A 142 11.38 -13.29 8.99
CA LYS A 142 12.00 -12.59 7.86
C LYS A 142 11.24 -12.79 6.55
N ASN A 143 10.34 -13.79 6.50
CA ASN A 143 9.58 -14.15 5.31
C ASN A 143 8.07 -14.08 5.60
N ILE A 144 7.34 -13.34 4.79
CA ILE A 144 5.87 -13.20 4.90
C ILE A 144 5.15 -14.56 4.82
N GLN A 145 5.75 -15.55 4.14
CA GLN A 145 5.18 -16.88 3.95
C GLN A 145 5.55 -17.88 5.07
N GLU A 146 6.31 -17.46 6.09
CA GLU A 146 6.67 -18.35 7.16
C GLU A 146 5.44 -18.79 7.95
N LYS A 147 5.30 -20.11 8.10
CA LYS A 147 4.18 -20.71 8.82
C LYS A 147 4.17 -20.23 10.26
N MET A 148 3.04 -19.75 10.72
CA MET A 148 2.81 -19.37 12.12
C MET A 148 1.96 -20.44 12.79
N ASP A 149 2.35 -20.81 14.01
CA ASP A 149 1.56 -21.66 14.88
C ASP A 149 0.80 -20.78 15.85
N TYR A 150 -0.53 -20.77 15.79
CA TYR A 150 -1.42 -20.04 16.67
C TYR A 150 -2.09 -20.99 17.66
N VAL A 151 -2.28 -20.57 18.90
CA VAL A 151 -3.17 -21.24 19.86
C VAL A 151 -4.62 -20.83 19.55
N ASP A 152 -4.86 -19.53 19.37
CA ASP A 152 -6.11 -18.95 18.86
C ASP A 152 -5.79 -17.86 17.86
N VAL A 153 -5.93 -18.19 16.57
CA VAL A 153 -5.57 -17.28 15.48
C VAL A 153 -6.38 -15.99 15.50
N VAL A 154 -7.66 -16.04 15.90
CA VAL A 154 -8.53 -14.86 15.90
C VAL A 154 -8.12 -13.91 17.01
N ASP A 155 -7.90 -14.42 18.21
CA ASP A 155 -7.51 -13.62 19.36
C ASP A 155 -6.11 -13.02 19.19
N GLU A 156 -5.15 -13.83 18.73
CA GLU A 156 -3.77 -13.38 18.52
C GLU A 156 -3.65 -12.33 17.41
N VAL A 157 -4.31 -12.53 16.26
CA VAL A 157 -4.35 -11.53 15.18
C VAL A 157 -5.04 -10.25 15.64
N ASN A 158 -6.16 -10.36 16.32
CA ASN A 158 -6.90 -9.20 16.83
C ASN A 158 -6.08 -8.39 17.84
N THR A 159 -5.48 -9.08 18.80
CA THR A 159 -4.60 -8.46 19.81
C THR A 159 -3.43 -7.76 19.15
N HIS A 160 -2.79 -8.40 18.16
CA HIS A 160 -1.68 -7.78 17.42
C HIS A 160 -2.12 -6.50 16.69
N LEU A 161 -3.22 -6.54 15.94
CA LEU A 161 -3.72 -5.38 15.20
C LEU A 161 -4.14 -4.23 16.12
N ILE A 162 -4.78 -4.53 17.26
CA ILE A 162 -5.13 -3.52 18.27
C ILE A 162 -3.86 -2.84 18.80
N ASN A 163 -2.87 -3.61 19.24
CA ASN A 163 -1.61 -3.08 19.78
C ASN A 163 -0.88 -2.21 18.75
N GLN A 164 -0.87 -2.61 17.47
CA GLN A 164 -0.24 -1.80 16.41
C GLN A 164 -0.99 -0.50 16.17
N THR A 165 -2.32 -0.54 16.16
CA THR A 165 -3.12 0.68 15.92
C THR A 165 -3.09 1.66 17.09
N GLU A 166 -2.98 1.18 18.33
CA GLU A 166 -2.81 2.04 19.51
C GLU A 166 -1.53 2.89 19.48
N ASN A 167 -0.48 2.41 18.81
CA ASN A 167 0.77 3.15 18.61
C ASN A 167 0.66 4.22 17.51
N LEU A 168 -0.42 4.24 16.72
CA LEU A 168 -0.64 5.10 15.57
C LEU A 168 -1.70 6.20 15.83
N ILE A 169 -2.24 6.23 17.04
CA ILE A 169 -3.25 7.20 17.52
C ILE A 169 -2.64 8.08 18.61
#